data_550a99bc7685b8432b6b85846bfc0b14
#
_entry.id   550a99bc7685b8432b6b85846bfc0b14
#
_cell.length_a   1.000
_cell.length_b   1.000
_cell.length_c   1.000
_cell.angle_alpha   90.00
_cell.angle_beta   90.00
_cell.angle_gamma   90.00
#
_symmetry.space_group_name_H-M   'P 1'
#
loop_
_entity.id
_entity.type
_entity.pdbx_description
1 polymer ?
#
loop_
_entity_poly.entity_id
_entity_poly.type
_entity_poly.pdbx_seq_one_letter_code
_entity_poly.pdbx_strand_id
1 'polypeptide(L)'
;MIYTVTPNPALDITWGVPGWERGSTTRVTDIEESPGGKGLNVARVADQLGASACATGPLGGATGDRVRDLFASLAPRVQTRWIDSPAPTRRSVALLDREVSIFNEAGQAPPREVWSHSAEFLASVLTPGDVCAICGSLPGDARAGDIAPIFEAAKASGARIILDTSGTALVDAASYADVLKPNEHELRAATGCSRLDEGARMLLDRGASWVFVSRGADGMDLYSSDGAWHASSDPTITGNPTGAGDAGVAAIATHLDGRGSLSEINGVMALADAVATSTAAVVRPTAGEIDMSVRSRVLAAATPVRLASRPTH
;
A
#
# COMPACT_ATOMS: atom_id res chain seq x y z
N MET A 1 -9.51 13.40 -5.52
CA MET A 1 -9.47 12.05 -6.14
C MET A 1 -8.22 11.31 -5.71
N ILE A 2 -8.26 9.96 -5.58
CA ILE A 2 -7.11 9.16 -5.14
C ILE A 2 -6.48 8.48 -6.36
N TYR A 3 -5.24 8.83 -6.67
CA TYR A 3 -4.44 8.19 -7.71
C TYR A 3 -3.48 7.22 -7.05
N THR A 4 -3.56 5.93 -7.41
CA THR A 4 -2.65 4.92 -6.87
C THR A 4 -1.63 4.53 -7.92
N VAL A 5 -0.36 4.60 -7.57
CA VAL A 5 0.74 4.16 -8.41
C VAL A 5 1.29 2.85 -7.85
N THR A 6 1.28 1.80 -8.68
CA THR A 6 1.90 0.52 -8.36
C THR A 6 3.18 0.36 -9.17
N PRO A 7 4.37 0.60 -8.60
CA PRO A 7 5.62 0.54 -9.37
C PRO A 7 5.96 -0.87 -9.90
N ASN A 8 5.52 -1.91 -9.19
CA ASN A 8 5.84 -3.31 -9.49
C ASN A 8 4.59 -4.21 -9.40
N PRO A 9 3.59 -4.01 -10.28
CA PRO A 9 2.38 -4.82 -10.30
C PRO A 9 2.72 -6.29 -10.60
N ALA A 10 1.80 -7.20 -10.27
CA ALA A 10 1.97 -8.63 -10.48
C ALA A 10 0.69 -9.27 -11.00
N LEU A 11 0.83 -10.39 -11.68
CA LEU A 11 -0.23 -11.37 -11.78
C LEU A 11 -0.09 -12.31 -10.58
N ASP A 12 -1.00 -12.20 -9.62
CA ASP A 12 -1.03 -13.09 -8.46
C ASP A 12 -1.74 -14.38 -8.85
N ILE A 13 -1.07 -15.50 -8.61
CA ILE A 13 -1.54 -16.84 -8.95
C ILE A 13 -1.59 -17.66 -7.67
N THR A 14 -2.73 -18.23 -7.36
CA THR A 14 -2.91 -19.14 -6.22
C THR A 14 -3.12 -20.56 -6.70
N TRP A 15 -2.30 -21.47 -6.21
CA TRP A 15 -2.39 -22.90 -6.51
C TRP A 15 -2.83 -23.67 -5.26
N GLY A 16 -3.97 -24.35 -5.33
CA GLY A 16 -4.38 -25.34 -4.36
C GLY A 16 -3.55 -26.62 -4.54
N VAL A 17 -2.72 -26.96 -3.57
CA VAL A 17 -1.77 -28.11 -3.64
C VAL A 17 -1.81 -28.95 -2.36
N PRO A 18 -2.97 -29.47 -1.95
CA PRO A 18 -3.10 -30.23 -0.71
C PRO A 18 -2.18 -31.44 -0.68
N GLY A 19 -1.35 -31.55 0.36
CA GLY A 19 -0.39 -32.67 0.52
C GLY A 19 0.82 -32.56 -0.39
N TRP A 20 1.19 -31.35 -0.84
CA TRP A 20 2.40 -31.13 -1.62
C TRP A 20 3.67 -31.54 -0.85
N GLU A 21 4.56 -32.25 -1.54
CA GLU A 21 5.84 -32.67 -1.00
C GLU A 21 7.00 -32.13 -1.86
N ARG A 22 8.05 -31.63 -1.20
CA ARG A 22 9.25 -31.17 -1.88
C ARG A 22 9.91 -32.31 -2.66
N GLY A 23 10.23 -32.04 -3.93
CA GLY A 23 10.88 -33.01 -4.83
C GLY A 23 9.91 -33.94 -5.54
N SER A 24 8.61 -33.82 -5.31
CA SER A 24 7.57 -34.55 -6.07
C SER A 24 7.08 -33.77 -7.29
N THR A 25 6.42 -34.45 -8.20
CA THR A 25 5.64 -33.82 -9.28
C THR A 25 4.19 -33.72 -8.85
N THR A 26 3.70 -32.48 -8.68
CA THR A 26 2.32 -32.23 -8.30
C THR A 26 1.55 -31.66 -9.48
N ARG A 27 0.37 -32.25 -9.78
CA ARG A 27 -0.56 -31.70 -10.77
C ARG A 27 -1.49 -30.72 -10.07
N VAL A 28 -1.44 -29.46 -10.47
CA VAL A 28 -2.32 -28.41 -9.95
C VAL A 28 -3.60 -28.41 -10.77
N THR A 29 -4.74 -28.48 -10.10
CA THR A 29 -6.08 -28.43 -10.71
C THR A 29 -6.93 -27.28 -10.24
N ASP A 30 -6.53 -26.67 -9.10
CA ASP A 30 -7.18 -25.50 -8.51
C ASP A 30 -6.25 -24.30 -8.67
N ILE A 31 -6.60 -23.41 -9.59
CA ILE A 31 -5.78 -22.24 -9.96
C ILE A 31 -6.67 -21.00 -9.98
N GLU A 32 -6.35 -20.05 -9.14
CA GLU A 32 -6.94 -18.72 -9.17
C GLU A 32 -5.92 -17.68 -9.63
N GLU A 33 -6.39 -16.72 -10.43
CA GLU A 33 -5.59 -15.57 -10.86
C GLU A 33 -6.25 -14.27 -10.39
N SER A 34 -5.46 -13.34 -9.89
CA SER A 34 -5.93 -12.01 -9.49
C SER A 34 -4.93 -10.92 -9.86
N PRO A 35 -5.40 -9.67 -10.04
CA PRO A 35 -4.52 -8.54 -10.28
C PRO A 35 -3.83 -8.18 -8.97
N GLY A 36 -2.51 -8.35 -8.92
CA GLY A 36 -1.68 -8.13 -7.75
C GLY A 36 -0.95 -6.79 -7.78
N GLY A 37 -0.68 -6.31 -6.58
CA GLY A 37 0.06 -5.09 -6.33
C GLY A 37 -0.62 -4.18 -5.32
N LYS A 38 0.16 -3.64 -4.39
CA LYS A 38 -0.38 -2.86 -3.25
C LYS A 38 -1.27 -1.69 -3.72
N GLY A 39 -0.85 -0.92 -4.72
CA GLY A 39 -1.64 0.21 -5.22
C GLY A 39 -2.98 -0.21 -5.85
N LEU A 40 -3.04 -1.39 -6.48
CA LEU A 40 -4.28 -1.93 -7.02
C LEU A 40 -5.26 -2.26 -5.88
N ASN A 41 -4.76 -2.86 -4.81
CA ASN A 41 -5.56 -3.16 -3.62
C ASN A 41 -6.04 -1.86 -2.94
N VAL A 42 -5.17 -0.85 -2.82
CA VAL A 42 -5.54 0.48 -2.29
C VAL A 42 -6.67 1.11 -3.11
N ALA A 43 -6.59 1.08 -4.45
CA ALA A 43 -7.63 1.65 -5.30
C ALA A 43 -8.98 0.93 -5.13
N ARG A 44 -8.97 -0.41 -5.06
CA ARG A 44 -10.18 -1.22 -4.82
C ARG A 44 -10.82 -0.93 -3.47
N VAL A 45 -10.03 -0.80 -2.42
CA VAL A 45 -10.56 -0.46 -1.09
C VAL A 45 -11.04 0.98 -1.03
N ALA A 46 -10.34 1.95 -1.65
CA ALA A 46 -10.79 3.34 -1.72
C ALA A 46 -12.17 3.45 -2.39
N ASP A 47 -12.40 2.73 -3.49
CA ASP A 47 -13.72 2.64 -4.15
C ASP A 47 -14.80 2.07 -3.22
N GLN A 48 -14.51 1.02 -2.45
CA GLN A 48 -15.43 0.46 -1.46
C GLN A 48 -15.73 1.45 -0.31
N LEU A 49 -14.78 2.32 0.03
CA LEU A 49 -14.97 3.41 0.99
C LEU A 49 -15.74 4.61 0.40
N GLY A 50 -16.09 4.56 -0.89
CA GLY A 50 -16.87 5.59 -1.57
C GLY A 50 -16.02 6.72 -2.19
N ALA A 51 -14.69 6.60 -2.20
CA ALA A 51 -13.82 7.56 -2.85
C ALA A 51 -13.67 7.27 -4.36
N SER A 52 -13.48 8.32 -5.15
CA SER A 52 -13.10 8.18 -6.55
C SER A 52 -11.62 7.82 -6.65
N ALA A 53 -11.29 6.72 -7.35
CA ALA A 53 -9.92 6.24 -7.47
C ALA A 53 -9.51 6.03 -8.94
N CYS A 54 -8.21 6.21 -9.21
CA CYS A 54 -7.57 5.87 -10.48
C CYS A 54 -6.31 5.02 -10.19
N ALA A 55 -6.28 3.79 -10.71
CA ALA A 55 -5.12 2.92 -10.61
C ALA A 55 -4.19 3.10 -11.81
N THR A 56 -2.88 3.23 -11.54
CA THR A 56 -1.85 3.32 -12.58
C THR A 56 -0.61 2.51 -12.21
N GLY A 57 0.19 2.20 -13.21
CA GLY A 57 1.45 1.49 -13.08
C GLY A 57 1.89 0.87 -14.40
N PRO A 58 3.15 0.40 -14.49
CA PRO A 58 3.67 -0.24 -15.68
C PRO A 58 3.08 -1.65 -15.84
N LEU A 59 2.51 -1.95 -16.99
CA LEU A 59 2.09 -3.31 -17.35
C LEU A 59 2.68 -3.70 -18.71
N GLY A 60 3.12 -4.95 -18.84
CA GLY A 60 3.68 -5.45 -20.08
C GLY A 60 3.52 -6.94 -20.29
N GLY A 61 3.56 -7.35 -21.57
CA GLY A 61 3.39 -8.75 -21.99
C GLY A 61 2.04 -9.35 -21.65
N ALA A 62 1.87 -10.63 -21.96
CA ALA A 62 0.59 -11.34 -21.72
C ALA A 62 0.14 -11.33 -20.25
N THR A 63 1.08 -11.33 -19.31
CA THR A 63 0.75 -11.21 -17.87
C THR A 63 0.20 -9.82 -17.54
N GLY A 64 0.72 -8.77 -18.15
CA GLY A 64 0.18 -7.41 -18.00
C GLY A 64 -1.21 -7.27 -18.58
N ASP A 65 -1.46 -7.84 -19.76
CA ASP A 65 -2.81 -7.87 -20.36
C ASP A 65 -3.78 -8.61 -19.46
N ARG A 66 -3.36 -9.73 -18.89
CA ARG A 66 -4.19 -10.47 -17.95
C ARG A 66 -4.54 -9.67 -16.69
N VAL A 67 -3.57 -8.91 -16.14
CA VAL A 67 -3.82 -8.01 -15.00
C VAL A 67 -4.84 -6.92 -15.37
N ARG A 68 -4.75 -6.32 -16.57
CA ARG A 68 -5.73 -5.33 -17.07
C ARG A 68 -7.15 -5.90 -17.07
N ASP A 69 -7.33 -7.07 -17.67
CA ASP A 69 -8.63 -7.71 -17.80
C ASP A 69 -9.24 -8.08 -16.45
N LEU A 70 -8.44 -8.68 -15.56
CA LEU A 70 -8.86 -9.07 -14.22
C LEU A 70 -9.23 -7.83 -13.40
N PHE A 71 -8.41 -6.77 -13.44
CA PHE A 71 -8.68 -5.56 -12.68
C PHE A 71 -9.95 -4.86 -13.16
N ALA A 72 -10.15 -4.75 -14.47
CA ALA A 72 -11.36 -4.17 -15.05
C ALA A 72 -12.64 -4.93 -14.63
N SER A 73 -12.54 -6.26 -14.53
CA SER A 73 -13.65 -7.09 -14.05
C SER A 73 -13.94 -6.93 -12.56
N LEU A 74 -12.89 -6.87 -11.72
CA LEU A 74 -13.03 -6.84 -10.26
C LEU A 74 -13.31 -5.45 -9.70
N ALA A 75 -12.89 -4.40 -10.41
CA ALA A 75 -13.01 -3.01 -9.96
C ALA A 75 -13.57 -2.08 -11.07
N PRO A 76 -14.78 -2.34 -11.59
CA PRO A 76 -15.31 -1.65 -12.77
C PRO A 76 -15.58 -0.15 -12.54
N ARG A 77 -15.61 0.34 -11.30
CA ARG A 77 -15.78 1.76 -10.98
C ARG A 77 -14.46 2.50 -10.82
N VAL A 78 -13.34 1.77 -10.61
CA VAL A 78 -12.02 2.37 -10.51
C VAL A 78 -11.54 2.74 -11.91
N GLN A 79 -11.16 4.01 -12.10
CA GLN A 79 -10.52 4.43 -13.34
C GLN A 79 -9.14 3.79 -13.46
N THR A 80 -8.68 3.54 -14.68
CA THR A 80 -7.36 2.97 -14.90
C THR A 80 -6.58 3.73 -15.96
N ARG A 81 -5.28 3.90 -15.72
CA ARG A 81 -4.33 4.41 -16.71
C ARG A 81 -3.04 3.62 -16.61
N TRP A 82 -2.96 2.58 -17.38
CA TRP A 82 -1.76 1.74 -17.43
C TRP A 82 -0.71 2.37 -18.32
N ILE A 83 0.56 2.23 -17.94
CA ILE A 83 1.72 2.65 -18.73
C ILE A 83 2.30 1.39 -19.36
N ASP A 84 2.43 1.39 -20.69
CA ASP A 84 2.97 0.23 -21.38
C ASP A 84 4.45 0.05 -21.05
N SER A 85 4.81 -1.17 -20.67
CA SER A 85 6.17 -1.56 -20.33
C SER A 85 6.66 -2.63 -21.32
N PRO A 86 7.89 -2.54 -21.83
CA PRO A 86 8.48 -3.60 -22.65
C PRO A 86 8.80 -4.85 -21.82
N ALA A 87 8.97 -4.71 -20.49
CA ALA A 87 9.18 -5.82 -19.60
C ALA A 87 7.84 -6.49 -19.26
N PRO A 88 7.75 -7.84 -19.23
CA PRO A 88 6.55 -8.52 -18.82
C PRO A 88 6.25 -8.24 -17.34
N THR A 89 4.97 -8.08 -17.03
CA THR A 89 4.51 -8.01 -15.63
C THR A 89 4.88 -9.30 -14.90
N ARG A 90 5.46 -9.17 -13.71
CA ARG A 90 5.89 -10.30 -12.88
C ARG A 90 4.73 -11.14 -12.39
N ARG A 91 5.05 -12.35 -11.93
CA ARG A 91 4.10 -13.23 -11.23
C ARG A 91 4.44 -13.28 -9.74
N SER A 92 3.39 -13.51 -8.95
CA SER A 92 3.49 -13.90 -7.56
C SER A 92 2.68 -15.18 -7.41
N VAL A 93 3.31 -16.28 -7.00
CA VAL A 93 2.66 -17.58 -6.90
C VAL A 93 2.53 -17.99 -5.45
N ALA A 94 1.32 -18.18 -4.98
CA ALA A 94 1.00 -18.72 -3.66
C ALA A 94 0.64 -20.21 -3.77
N LEU A 95 1.32 -21.03 -3.01
CA LEU A 95 0.98 -22.44 -2.84
C LEU A 95 0.16 -22.60 -1.56
N LEU A 96 -1.09 -23.01 -1.70
CA LEU A 96 -1.99 -23.31 -0.59
C LEU A 96 -1.96 -24.81 -0.26
N ASP A 97 -1.30 -25.13 0.84
CA ASP A 97 -1.35 -26.43 1.49
C ASP A 97 -1.78 -26.19 2.96
N ARG A 98 -1.21 -26.90 3.92
CA ARG A 98 -1.40 -26.66 5.35
C ARG A 98 -0.89 -25.29 5.77
N GLU A 99 0.17 -24.85 5.13
CA GLU A 99 0.76 -23.50 5.25
C GLU A 99 0.83 -22.86 3.86
N VAL A 100 0.85 -21.55 3.82
CA VAL A 100 0.97 -20.79 2.56
C VAL A 100 2.45 -20.52 2.29
N SER A 101 2.93 -20.93 1.10
CA SER A 101 4.25 -20.57 0.59
C SER A 101 4.10 -19.62 -0.59
N ILE A 102 4.79 -18.48 -0.57
CA ILE A 102 4.69 -17.46 -1.62
C ILE A 102 6.03 -17.35 -2.35
N PHE A 103 5.98 -17.38 -3.67
CA PHE A 103 7.11 -17.18 -4.58
C PHE A 103 6.89 -15.91 -5.39
N ASN A 104 7.64 -14.87 -5.07
CA ASN A 104 7.57 -13.59 -5.76
C ASN A 104 8.69 -13.46 -6.79
N GLU A 105 8.35 -13.29 -8.06
CA GLU A 105 9.30 -12.79 -9.03
C GLU A 105 9.68 -11.36 -8.64
N ALA A 106 10.96 -11.00 -8.78
CA ALA A 106 11.45 -9.66 -8.44
C ALA A 106 10.84 -8.57 -9.35
N GLY A 107 10.44 -8.96 -10.55
CA GLY A 107 10.09 -8.05 -11.63
C GLY A 107 11.37 -7.54 -12.34
N GLN A 108 11.18 -6.86 -13.45
CA GLN A 108 12.25 -6.21 -14.19
C GLN A 108 12.06 -4.70 -14.11
N ALA A 109 13.12 -3.97 -13.79
CA ALA A 109 13.09 -2.51 -13.83
C ALA A 109 12.77 -2.07 -15.26
N PRO A 110 11.69 -1.33 -15.49
CA PRO A 110 11.38 -0.83 -16.82
C PRO A 110 12.36 0.30 -17.20
N PRO A 111 12.51 0.59 -18.50
CA PRO A 111 13.27 1.73 -18.97
C PRO A 111 12.77 3.04 -18.33
N ARG A 112 13.66 4.03 -18.24
CA ARG A 112 13.39 5.34 -17.61
C ARG A 112 12.18 6.06 -18.23
N GLU A 113 11.96 5.87 -19.52
CA GLU A 113 10.85 6.44 -20.28
C GLU A 113 9.47 6.04 -19.71
N VAL A 114 9.36 4.82 -19.17
CA VAL A 114 8.13 4.33 -18.54
C VAL A 114 7.80 5.15 -17.29
N TRP A 115 8.82 5.50 -16.50
CA TRP A 115 8.64 6.37 -15.33
C TRP A 115 8.32 7.81 -15.72
N SER A 116 8.94 8.29 -16.81
CA SER A 116 8.65 9.63 -17.36
C SER A 116 7.20 9.71 -17.86
N HIS A 117 6.70 8.72 -18.59
CA HIS A 117 5.30 8.67 -19.03
C HIS A 117 4.32 8.59 -17.84
N SER A 118 4.70 7.86 -16.77
CA SER A 118 3.91 7.84 -15.53
C SER A 118 3.83 9.23 -14.90
N ALA A 119 4.95 9.94 -14.86
CA ALA A 119 5.03 11.30 -14.32
C ALA A 119 4.26 12.31 -15.19
N GLU A 120 4.37 12.24 -16.50
CA GLU A 120 3.61 13.07 -17.46
C GLU A 120 2.10 12.88 -17.29
N PHE A 121 1.65 11.63 -17.19
CA PHE A 121 0.25 11.35 -16.90
C PHE A 121 -0.19 12.00 -15.59
N LEU A 122 0.52 11.77 -14.50
CA LEU A 122 0.18 12.34 -13.19
C LEU A 122 0.19 13.88 -13.22
N ALA A 123 1.19 14.50 -13.86
CA ALA A 123 1.25 15.96 -14.02
C ALA A 123 0.06 16.52 -14.81
N SER A 124 -0.53 15.72 -15.71
CA SER A 124 -1.67 16.16 -16.54
C SER A 124 -3.01 16.10 -15.81
N VAL A 125 -3.12 15.33 -14.72
CA VAL A 125 -4.40 15.05 -14.05
C VAL A 125 -4.46 15.46 -12.59
N LEU A 126 -3.33 15.46 -11.89
CA LEU A 126 -3.28 15.80 -10.46
C LEU A 126 -3.53 17.29 -10.24
N THR A 127 -4.32 17.60 -9.22
CA THR A 127 -4.62 18.94 -8.76
C THR A 127 -4.45 19.05 -7.24
N PRO A 128 -4.34 20.29 -6.68
CA PRO A 128 -4.31 20.46 -5.23
C PRO A 128 -5.54 19.83 -4.56
N GLY A 129 -5.31 19.05 -3.52
CA GLY A 129 -6.35 18.28 -2.82
C GLY A 129 -6.48 16.84 -3.29
N ASP A 130 -5.90 16.45 -4.43
CA ASP A 130 -5.80 15.06 -4.82
C ASP A 130 -4.76 14.31 -3.96
N VAL A 131 -4.85 12.97 -3.96
CA VAL A 131 -3.90 12.09 -3.28
C VAL A 131 -3.18 11.24 -4.32
N CYS A 132 -1.85 11.21 -4.25
CA CYS A 132 -1.01 10.30 -5.01
C CYS A 132 -0.43 9.25 -4.05
N ALA A 133 -0.98 8.04 -4.06
CA ALA A 133 -0.52 6.94 -3.22
C ALA A 133 0.41 6.01 -4.02
N ILE A 134 1.71 6.04 -3.72
CA ILE A 134 2.73 5.21 -4.35
C ILE A 134 2.95 4.00 -3.47
N CYS A 135 2.52 2.81 -3.94
CA CYS A 135 2.37 1.63 -3.10
C CYS A 135 3.01 0.39 -3.72
N GLY A 136 3.88 -0.25 -2.97
CA GLY A 136 4.55 -1.50 -3.32
C GLY A 136 6.07 -1.38 -3.41
N SER A 137 6.72 -2.52 -3.61
CA SER A 137 8.16 -2.58 -3.85
C SER A 137 8.52 -2.00 -5.21
N LEU A 138 9.78 -1.62 -5.37
CA LEU A 138 10.33 -1.30 -6.68
C LEU A 138 10.70 -2.59 -7.43
N PRO A 139 10.59 -2.60 -8.77
CA PRO A 139 10.94 -3.77 -9.56
C PRO A 139 12.45 -3.97 -9.70
N GLY A 140 12.91 -5.22 -9.57
CA GLY A 140 14.30 -5.60 -9.80
C GLY A 140 15.29 -4.80 -8.96
N ASP A 141 16.21 -4.13 -9.64
CA ASP A 141 17.25 -3.27 -9.07
C ASP A 141 16.92 -1.77 -9.12
N ALA A 142 15.68 -1.41 -9.47
CA ALA A 142 15.22 -0.02 -9.45
C ALA A 142 15.34 0.60 -8.05
N ARG A 143 15.70 1.88 -8.03
CA ARG A 143 15.87 2.68 -6.82
C ARG A 143 14.87 3.82 -6.74
N ALA A 144 14.72 4.42 -5.57
CA ALA A 144 13.86 5.58 -5.38
C ALA A 144 14.13 6.72 -6.38
N GLY A 145 15.39 6.92 -6.76
CA GLY A 145 15.79 7.92 -7.77
C GLY A 145 15.22 7.65 -9.17
N ASP A 146 14.93 6.39 -9.52
CA ASP A 146 14.40 6.06 -10.85
C ASP A 146 12.92 6.51 -10.97
N ILE A 147 12.18 6.48 -9.87
CA ILE A 147 10.78 6.95 -9.79
C ILE A 147 10.64 8.39 -9.27
N ALA A 148 11.76 9.11 -9.06
CA ALA A 148 11.73 10.51 -8.61
C ALA A 148 10.83 11.42 -9.49
N PRO A 149 10.77 11.27 -10.83
CA PRO A 149 9.86 12.06 -11.65
C PRO A 149 8.39 11.95 -11.24
N ILE A 150 7.95 10.78 -10.71
CA ILE A 150 6.58 10.58 -10.21
C ILE A 150 6.33 11.42 -8.96
N PHE A 151 7.28 11.42 -8.01
CA PHE A 151 7.18 12.24 -6.80
C PHE A 151 7.19 13.74 -7.13
N GLU A 152 8.08 14.14 -8.05
CA GLU A 152 8.20 15.54 -8.49
C GLU A 152 6.93 16.04 -9.15
N ALA A 153 6.31 15.23 -10.02
CA ALA A 153 5.03 15.56 -10.65
C ALA A 153 3.91 15.72 -9.62
N ALA A 154 3.80 14.80 -8.67
CA ALA A 154 2.79 14.87 -7.61
C ALA A 154 3.01 16.09 -6.69
N LYS A 155 4.26 16.37 -6.31
CA LYS A 155 4.60 17.54 -5.48
C LYS A 155 4.32 18.86 -6.19
N ALA A 156 4.68 18.94 -7.48
CA ALA A 156 4.45 20.15 -8.28
C ALA A 156 2.96 20.44 -8.49
N SER A 157 2.10 19.42 -8.53
CA SER A 157 0.65 19.59 -8.65
C SER A 157 -0.02 20.02 -7.33
N GLY A 158 0.68 19.97 -6.20
CA GLY A 158 0.10 20.20 -4.87
C GLY A 158 -0.73 19.04 -4.33
N ALA A 159 -0.65 17.87 -4.95
CA ALA A 159 -1.28 16.65 -4.43
C ALA A 159 -0.59 16.15 -3.18
N ARG A 160 -1.31 15.44 -2.30
CA ARG A 160 -0.75 14.77 -1.13
C ARG A 160 -0.12 13.45 -1.52
N ILE A 161 1.07 13.18 -1.02
CA ILE A 161 1.82 11.97 -1.36
C ILE A 161 1.81 11.01 -0.19
N ILE A 162 1.25 9.80 -0.41
CA ILE A 162 1.40 8.66 0.49
C ILE A 162 2.41 7.70 -0.12
N LEU A 163 3.35 7.23 0.68
CA LEU A 163 4.31 6.19 0.27
C LEU A 163 4.21 4.97 1.19
N ASP A 164 3.86 3.83 0.59
CA ASP A 164 3.91 2.50 1.22
C ASP A 164 4.89 1.63 0.44
N THR A 165 6.13 1.59 0.86
CA THR A 165 7.21 0.81 0.23
C THR A 165 8.11 0.18 1.29
N SER A 166 9.05 -0.64 0.86
CA SER A 166 9.99 -1.36 1.73
C SER A 166 11.45 -1.13 1.33
N GLY A 167 12.36 -1.60 2.18
CA GLY A 167 13.80 -1.50 1.94
C GLY A 167 14.32 -0.07 2.02
N THR A 168 15.44 0.18 1.32
CA THR A 168 16.09 1.52 1.32
C THR A 168 15.21 2.59 0.69
N ALA A 169 14.32 2.23 -0.23
CA ALA A 169 13.42 3.17 -0.88
C ALA A 169 12.51 3.91 0.12
N LEU A 170 12.15 3.29 1.25
CA LEU A 170 11.37 3.94 2.32
C LEU A 170 12.11 5.15 2.90
N VAL A 171 13.42 5.04 3.11
CA VAL A 171 14.26 6.11 3.68
C VAL A 171 14.66 7.12 2.60
N ASP A 172 15.03 6.64 1.41
CA ASP A 172 15.52 7.47 0.32
C ASP A 172 14.43 8.39 -0.25
N ALA A 173 13.18 7.93 -0.25
CA ALA A 173 12.05 8.70 -0.76
C ALA A 173 11.25 9.44 0.34
N ALA A 174 11.65 9.37 1.61
CA ALA A 174 10.91 9.97 2.71
C ALA A 174 10.70 11.49 2.56
N SER A 175 11.66 12.20 1.96
CA SER A 175 11.58 13.66 1.74
C SER A 175 10.56 14.08 0.67
N TYR A 176 10.05 13.13 -0.11
CA TYR A 176 9.02 13.40 -1.10
C TYR A 176 7.61 13.21 -0.56
N ALA A 177 7.45 12.37 0.47
CA ALA A 177 6.14 11.95 0.95
C ALA A 177 5.63 12.79 2.12
N ASP A 178 4.34 13.15 2.09
CA ASP A 178 3.64 13.74 3.24
C ASP A 178 3.38 12.65 4.30
N VAL A 179 3.04 11.44 3.85
CA VAL A 179 2.67 10.30 4.71
C VAL A 179 3.46 9.07 4.33
N LEU A 180 4.05 8.41 5.30
CA LEU A 180 4.71 7.11 5.16
C LEU A 180 3.93 6.06 5.96
N LYS A 181 3.76 4.86 5.38
CA LYS A 181 3.08 3.76 6.07
C LYS A 181 3.85 2.43 6.01
N PRO A 182 4.99 2.31 6.67
CA PRO A 182 5.65 1.02 6.84
C PRO A 182 4.90 0.13 7.86
N ASN A 183 5.17 -1.17 7.83
CA ASN A 183 4.97 -2.01 8.99
C ASN A 183 6.21 -1.95 9.91
N GLU A 184 6.10 -2.51 11.13
CA GLU A 184 7.19 -2.48 12.11
C GLU A 184 8.48 -3.15 11.62
N HIS A 185 8.37 -4.22 10.82
CA HIS A 185 9.54 -4.92 10.28
C HIS A 185 10.21 -4.10 9.17
N GLU A 186 9.41 -3.53 8.28
CA GLU A 186 9.89 -2.63 7.22
C GLU A 186 10.58 -1.40 7.81
N LEU A 187 9.98 -0.80 8.84
CA LEU A 187 10.56 0.36 9.51
C LEU A 187 11.92 0.03 10.13
N ARG A 188 12.00 -1.06 10.92
CA ARG A 188 13.26 -1.48 11.55
C ARG A 188 14.32 -1.84 10.52
N ALA A 189 13.95 -2.59 9.49
CA ALA A 189 14.86 -2.99 8.43
C ALA A 189 15.42 -1.80 7.64
N ALA A 190 14.56 -0.81 7.32
CA ALA A 190 14.95 0.35 6.53
C ALA A 190 15.79 1.36 7.32
N THR A 191 15.46 1.57 8.61
CA THR A 191 16.13 2.60 9.44
C THR A 191 17.29 2.06 10.27
N GLY A 192 17.37 0.75 10.48
CA GLY A 192 18.32 0.12 11.40
C GLY A 192 17.97 0.36 12.89
N CYS A 193 16.88 1.05 13.19
CA CYS A 193 16.45 1.34 14.55
C CYS A 193 15.71 0.13 15.15
N SER A 194 16.05 -0.25 16.38
CA SER A 194 15.34 -1.31 17.10
C SER A 194 13.97 -0.84 17.62
N ARG A 195 13.84 0.45 17.91
CA ARG A 195 12.63 1.10 18.44
C ARG A 195 11.84 1.77 17.32
N LEU A 196 10.50 1.66 17.39
CA LEU A 196 9.60 2.24 16.38
C LEU A 196 9.59 3.78 16.44
N ASP A 197 9.61 4.37 17.63
CA ASP A 197 9.64 5.81 17.82
C ASP A 197 10.92 6.46 17.28
N GLU A 198 12.08 5.81 17.41
CA GLU A 198 13.35 6.28 16.84
C GLU A 198 13.32 6.18 15.29
N GLY A 199 12.87 5.05 14.74
CA GLY A 199 12.75 4.87 13.31
C GLY A 199 11.75 5.85 12.67
N ALA A 200 10.59 6.05 13.31
CA ALA A 200 9.61 7.00 12.85
C ALA A 200 10.13 8.45 12.90
N ARG A 201 10.84 8.84 13.97
CA ARG A 201 11.47 10.15 14.08
C ARG A 201 12.49 10.39 12.96
N MET A 202 13.31 9.38 12.65
CA MET A 202 14.26 9.47 11.54
C MET A 202 13.54 9.78 10.19
N LEU A 203 12.37 9.23 9.97
CA LEU A 203 11.59 9.50 8.75
C LEU A 203 10.93 10.88 8.79
N LEU A 204 10.44 11.33 9.94
CA LEU A 204 9.93 12.69 10.14
C LEU A 204 11.03 13.75 9.92
N ASP A 205 12.23 13.50 10.47
CA ASP A 205 13.39 14.39 10.30
C ASP A 205 13.86 14.50 8.84
N ARG A 206 13.51 13.51 8.00
CA ARG A 206 13.73 13.54 6.55
C ARG A 206 12.67 14.28 5.75
N GLY A 207 11.59 14.72 6.39
CA GLY A 207 10.58 15.57 5.76
C GLY A 207 9.17 14.98 5.68
N ALA A 208 8.96 13.74 6.07
CA ALA A 208 7.60 13.21 6.22
C ALA A 208 6.85 13.99 7.32
N SER A 209 5.56 14.22 7.11
CA SER A 209 4.72 14.86 8.13
C SER A 209 4.07 13.85 9.07
N TRP A 210 3.69 12.70 8.54
CA TRP A 210 3.07 11.60 9.28
C TRP A 210 3.74 10.26 8.95
N VAL A 211 3.97 9.46 9.99
CA VAL A 211 4.44 8.08 9.86
C VAL A 211 3.46 7.16 10.56
N PHE A 212 2.71 6.36 9.79
CA PHE A 212 1.83 5.32 10.30
C PHE A 212 2.58 4.00 10.30
N VAL A 213 2.71 3.37 11.48
CA VAL A 213 3.44 2.10 11.61
C VAL A 213 2.46 1.00 11.99
N SER A 214 2.16 0.10 11.03
CA SER A 214 1.29 -1.05 11.31
C SER A 214 2.03 -2.14 12.10
N ARG A 215 1.33 -2.73 13.09
CA ARG A 215 1.87 -3.67 14.06
C ARG A 215 1.07 -5.00 14.08
N GLY A 216 0.55 -5.38 12.93
CA GLY A 216 -0.27 -6.58 12.79
C GLY A 216 -1.48 -6.58 13.72
N ALA A 217 -1.62 -7.62 14.54
CA ALA A 217 -2.74 -7.76 15.47
C ALA A 217 -2.74 -6.70 16.58
N ASP A 218 -1.62 -6.05 16.86
CA ASP A 218 -1.54 -4.99 17.88
C ASP A 218 -2.13 -3.66 17.39
N GLY A 219 -2.44 -3.52 16.09
CA GLY A 219 -3.01 -2.29 15.54
C GLY A 219 -2.00 -1.42 14.81
N MET A 220 -2.00 -0.10 15.07
CA MET A 220 -1.16 0.86 14.35
C MET A 220 -0.78 2.04 15.25
N ASP A 221 0.43 2.55 15.03
CA ASP A 221 0.91 3.79 15.65
C ASP A 221 0.94 4.91 14.61
N LEU A 222 0.64 6.14 15.02
CA LEU A 222 0.86 7.37 14.26
C LEU A 222 1.92 8.21 14.97
N TYR A 223 2.92 8.64 14.23
CA TYR A 223 3.95 9.60 14.67
C TYR A 223 3.87 10.87 13.81
N SER A 224 3.93 12.03 14.47
CA SER A 224 3.95 13.35 13.83
C SER A 224 4.67 14.36 14.72
N SER A 225 4.79 15.64 14.27
CA SER A 225 5.28 16.75 15.09
C SER A 225 4.43 16.99 16.34
N ASP A 226 3.13 16.68 16.30
CA ASP A 226 2.20 16.93 17.40
C ASP A 226 2.24 15.86 18.49
N GLY A 227 2.94 14.74 18.21
CA GLY A 227 3.11 13.63 19.13
C GLY A 227 2.96 12.27 18.48
N ALA A 228 2.69 11.27 19.32
CA ALA A 228 2.49 9.91 18.89
C ALA A 228 1.21 9.32 19.51
N TRP A 229 0.50 8.51 18.73
CA TRP A 229 -0.74 7.85 19.13
C TRP A 229 -0.74 6.39 18.71
N HIS A 230 -1.47 5.59 19.43
CA HIS A 230 -1.71 4.19 19.14
C HIS A 230 -3.21 3.91 19.03
N ALA A 231 -3.62 3.15 18.05
CA ALA A 231 -4.95 2.55 17.97
C ALA A 231 -4.83 1.03 17.89
N SER A 232 -5.51 0.33 18.79
CA SER A 232 -5.51 -1.14 18.83
C SER A 232 -6.49 -1.71 17.81
N SER A 233 -6.15 -2.87 17.24
CA SER A 233 -7.10 -3.67 16.47
C SER A 233 -8.03 -4.45 17.42
N ASP A 234 -9.05 -5.10 16.85
CA ASP A 234 -9.90 -6.04 17.60
C ASP A 234 -9.24 -7.44 17.61
N PRO A 235 -8.71 -7.92 18.75
CA PRO A 235 -7.97 -9.18 18.81
C PRO A 235 -8.87 -10.41 18.57
N THR A 236 -10.18 -10.24 18.58
CA THR A 236 -11.12 -11.33 18.29
C THR A 236 -11.31 -11.59 16.81
N ILE A 237 -10.83 -10.66 15.97
CA ILE A 237 -10.92 -10.76 14.51
C ILE A 237 -9.63 -11.41 13.99
N THR A 238 -9.78 -12.58 13.41
CA THR A 238 -8.70 -13.36 12.82
C THR A 238 -9.04 -13.73 11.37
N GLY A 239 -8.02 -13.96 10.54
CA GLY A 239 -8.20 -14.34 9.13
C GLY A 239 -6.95 -14.13 8.31
N ASN A 240 -7.12 -13.69 7.07
CA ASN A 240 -6.02 -13.45 6.14
C ASN A 240 -5.47 -12.02 6.27
N PRO A 241 -4.23 -11.82 6.75
CA PRO A 241 -3.66 -10.48 6.90
C PRO A 241 -3.22 -9.83 5.58
N THR A 242 -3.25 -10.58 4.47
CA THR A 242 -2.82 -10.08 3.15
C THR A 242 -3.71 -8.92 2.70
N GLY A 243 -3.11 -7.79 2.34
CA GLY A 243 -3.84 -6.59 1.94
C GLY A 243 -4.38 -5.72 3.07
N ALA A 244 -4.26 -6.14 4.35
CA ALA A 244 -4.68 -5.31 5.49
C ALA A 244 -3.91 -3.98 5.54
N GLY A 245 -2.61 -4.00 5.23
CA GLY A 245 -1.80 -2.79 5.10
C GLY A 245 -2.30 -1.86 4.01
N ASP A 246 -2.67 -2.41 2.85
CA ASP A 246 -3.19 -1.66 1.71
C ASP A 246 -4.55 -1.03 2.04
N ALA A 247 -5.40 -1.75 2.78
CA ALA A 247 -6.67 -1.23 3.27
C ALA A 247 -6.48 -0.03 4.23
N GLY A 248 -5.47 -0.09 5.09
CA GLY A 248 -5.08 1.04 5.93
C GLY A 248 -4.63 2.26 5.13
N VAL A 249 -3.84 2.06 4.05
CA VAL A 249 -3.46 3.16 3.13
C VAL A 249 -4.69 3.77 2.49
N ALA A 250 -5.64 2.96 2.02
CA ALA A 250 -6.87 3.45 1.41
C ALA A 250 -7.67 4.32 2.37
N ALA A 251 -7.81 3.90 3.63
CA ALA A 251 -8.48 4.70 4.66
C ALA A 251 -7.76 6.03 4.90
N ILE A 252 -6.44 6.03 5.07
CA ILE A 252 -5.65 7.26 5.21
C ILE A 252 -5.87 8.17 3.99
N ALA A 253 -5.80 7.61 2.77
CA ALA A 253 -6.00 8.37 1.54
C ALA A 253 -7.38 9.05 1.48
N THR A 254 -8.45 8.39 1.96
CA THR A 254 -9.79 8.99 1.98
C THR A 254 -9.88 10.17 2.95
N HIS A 255 -9.11 10.19 4.03
CA HIS A 255 -9.03 11.34 4.93
C HIS A 255 -8.28 12.54 4.33
N LEU A 256 -7.34 12.25 3.42
CA LEU A 256 -6.55 13.28 2.73
C LEU A 256 -7.26 13.86 1.52
N ASP A 257 -8.12 13.07 0.85
CA ASP A 257 -8.79 13.44 -0.40
C ASP A 257 -9.70 14.67 -0.22
N GLY A 258 -9.57 15.64 -1.10
CA GLY A 258 -10.30 16.90 -1.05
C GLY A 258 -9.82 17.90 0.00
N ARG A 259 -8.67 17.65 0.66
CA ARG A 259 -8.12 18.53 1.69
C ARG A 259 -6.90 19.31 1.19
N GLY A 260 -6.91 20.61 1.43
CA GLY A 260 -5.82 21.49 1.00
C GLY A 260 -4.56 21.34 1.86
N SER A 261 -4.70 21.13 3.17
CA SER A 261 -3.59 21.05 4.12
C SER A 261 -3.74 19.89 5.11
N LEU A 262 -2.62 19.29 5.53
CA LEU A 262 -2.62 18.29 6.60
C LEU A 262 -3.11 18.86 7.95
N SER A 263 -2.93 20.15 8.18
CA SER A 263 -3.43 20.83 9.40
C SER A 263 -4.97 20.85 9.49
N GLU A 264 -5.67 20.64 8.38
CA GLU A 264 -7.14 20.54 8.32
C GLU A 264 -7.63 19.12 8.63
N ILE A 265 -6.72 18.16 8.78
CA ILE A 265 -7.03 16.74 8.88
C ILE A 265 -6.72 16.25 10.29
N ASN A 266 -7.68 15.58 10.89
CA ASN A 266 -7.45 14.92 12.17
C ASN A 266 -6.71 13.58 11.95
N GLY A 267 -5.38 13.59 12.12
CA GLY A 267 -4.54 12.40 11.95
C GLY A 267 -4.90 11.25 12.90
N VAL A 268 -5.44 11.57 14.08
CA VAL A 268 -5.88 10.55 15.05
C VAL A 268 -7.15 9.84 14.57
N MET A 269 -8.06 10.57 13.91
CA MET A 269 -9.22 9.95 13.27
C MET A 269 -8.82 9.10 12.07
N ALA A 270 -7.85 9.57 11.27
CA ALA A 270 -7.30 8.77 10.18
C ALA A 270 -6.63 7.48 10.69
N LEU A 271 -5.96 7.53 11.85
CA LEU A 271 -5.39 6.35 12.51
C LEU A 271 -6.48 5.35 12.93
N ALA A 272 -7.55 5.82 13.58
CA ALA A 272 -8.66 4.96 13.97
C ALA A 272 -9.31 4.26 12.78
N ASP A 273 -9.53 5.01 11.70
CA ASP A 273 -10.13 4.46 10.48
C ASP A 273 -9.18 3.51 9.74
N ALA A 274 -7.88 3.82 9.69
CA ALA A 274 -6.88 2.92 9.11
C ALA A 274 -6.85 1.57 9.83
N VAL A 275 -6.91 1.55 11.16
CA VAL A 275 -6.98 0.30 11.95
C VAL A 275 -8.29 -0.44 11.67
N ALA A 276 -9.43 0.25 11.69
CA ALA A 276 -10.73 -0.37 11.44
C ALA A 276 -10.82 -0.97 10.04
N THR A 277 -10.31 -0.26 9.04
CA THR A 277 -10.32 -0.71 7.64
C THR A 277 -9.33 -1.85 7.41
N SER A 278 -8.14 -1.80 8.02
CA SER A 278 -7.18 -2.91 8.02
C SER A 278 -7.77 -4.17 8.65
N THR A 279 -8.46 -4.02 9.80
CA THR A 279 -9.12 -5.14 10.49
C THR A 279 -10.26 -5.73 9.64
N ALA A 280 -11.02 -4.88 8.94
CA ALA A 280 -12.09 -5.30 8.05
C ALA A 280 -11.59 -6.06 6.80
N ALA A 281 -10.34 -5.84 6.40
CA ALA A 281 -9.71 -6.59 5.32
C ALA A 281 -9.32 -8.01 5.76
N VAL A 282 -8.93 -8.21 7.03
CA VAL A 282 -8.48 -9.53 7.55
C VAL A 282 -9.54 -10.61 7.42
N VAL A 283 -10.83 -10.27 7.50
CA VAL A 283 -11.94 -11.24 7.36
C VAL A 283 -12.27 -11.59 5.90
N ARG A 284 -11.60 -10.97 4.93
CA ARG A 284 -11.80 -11.26 3.51
C ARG A 284 -10.77 -12.27 3.02
N PRO A 285 -11.16 -13.19 2.11
CA PRO A 285 -10.23 -14.20 1.60
C PRO A 285 -9.16 -13.59 0.69
N THR A 286 -9.46 -12.47 0.01
CA THR A 286 -8.59 -11.84 -0.99
C THR A 286 -8.24 -10.41 -0.62
N ALA A 287 -7.02 -9.98 -0.95
CA ALA A 287 -6.58 -8.60 -0.80
C ALA A 287 -7.42 -7.63 -1.67
N GLY A 288 -7.50 -6.37 -1.25
CA GLY A 288 -8.27 -5.34 -1.93
C GLY A 288 -9.79 -5.40 -1.68
N GLU A 289 -10.21 -6.14 -0.65
CA GLU A 289 -11.60 -6.21 -0.19
C GLU A 289 -11.71 -5.94 1.30
N ILE A 290 -12.84 -5.36 1.73
CA ILE A 290 -13.14 -5.10 3.14
C ILE A 290 -14.57 -5.50 3.47
N ASP A 291 -14.81 -5.84 4.73
CA ASP A 291 -16.16 -6.02 5.28
C ASP A 291 -16.60 -4.72 5.96
N MET A 292 -17.56 -4.03 5.34
CA MET A 292 -18.04 -2.73 5.83
C MET A 292 -18.72 -2.80 7.20
N SER A 293 -19.32 -3.95 7.55
CA SER A 293 -19.96 -4.14 8.86
C SER A 293 -18.90 -4.28 9.97
N VAL A 294 -17.86 -5.04 9.71
CA VAL A 294 -16.69 -5.18 10.57
C VAL A 294 -16.01 -3.83 10.76
N ARG A 295 -15.72 -3.10 9.64
CA ARG A 295 -15.16 -1.76 9.72
C ARG A 295 -15.95 -0.82 10.59
N SER A 296 -17.28 -0.74 10.38
CA SER A 296 -18.15 0.17 11.14
C SER A 296 -18.14 -0.16 12.64
N ARG A 297 -18.14 -1.44 12.99
CA ARG A 297 -18.08 -1.90 14.39
C ARG A 297 -16.74 -1.55 15.03
N VAL A 298 -15.64 -1.84 14.37
CA VAL A 298 -14.29 -1.57 14.90
C VAL A 298 -14.04 -0.07 15.01
N LEU A 299 -14.44 0.72 14.00
CA LEU A 299 -14.30 2.17 14.04
C LEU A 299 -15.09 2.81 15.19
N ALA A 300 -16.31 2.33 15.45
CA ALA A 300 -17.12 2.83 16.56
C ALA A 300 -16.52 2.51 17.94
N ALA A 301 -15.75 1.43 18.06
CA ALA A 301 -15.06 1.03 19.28
C ALA A 301 -13.64 1.62 19.40
N ALA A 302 -13.08 2.16 18.30
CA ALA A 302 -11.70 2.64 18.26
C ALA A 302 -11.51 3.84 19.21
N THR A 303 -10.56 3.71 20.12
CA THR A 303 -10.17 4.78 21.06
C THR A 303 -8.65 4.96 20.97
N PRO A 304 -8.14 5.78 20.04
CA PRO A 304 -6.72 6.04 19.98
C PRO A 304 -6.21 6.68 21.27
N VAL A 305 -5.07 6.18 21.76
CA VAL A 305 -4.43 6.67 22.98
C VAL A 305 -3.12 7.36 22.62
N ARG A 306 -2.82 8.47 23.31
CA ARG A 306 -1.55 9.16 23.14
C ARG A 306 -0.42 8.34 23.79
N LEU A 307 0.62 8.09 23.02
CA LEU A 307 1.81 7.42 23.55
C LEU A 307 2.62 8.43 24.39
N ALA A 308 3.15 7.97 25.52
CA ALA A 308 4.00 8.81 26.37
C ALA A 308 5.27 9.20 25.59
N SER A 309 5.56 10.49 25.51
CA SER A 309 6.85 10.97 25.05
C SER A 309 7.92 10.54 26.07
N ARG A 310 8.85 9.68 25.64
CA ARG A 310 10.01 9.42 26.50
C ARG A 310 11.02 10.54 26.34
N PRO A 311 11.69 10.98 27.44
CA PRO A 311 12.74 11.97 27.35
C PRO A 311 13.84 11.46 26.40
N THR A 312 14.24 12.32 25.48
CA THR A 312 15.48 12.15 24.69
C THR A 312 16.65 12.25 25.66
N HIS A 313 17.36 11.17 25.82
CA HIS A 313 18.66 11.16 26.53
C HIS A 313 19.76 11.60 25.60
#